data_1c7b2a10f440e104483f94e88780d48f
#
_entry.id   1c7b2a10f440e104483f94e88780d48f
#
_cell.length_a   1.000
_cell.length_b   1.000
_cell.length_c   1.000
_cell.angle_alpha   90.00
_cell.angle_beta   90.00
_cell.angle_gamma   90.00
#
_symmetry.space_group_name_H-M   'P 1'
#
loop_
_entity.id
_entity.type
_entity.pdbx_description
1 polymer ?
#
loop_
_entity_poly.entity_id
_entity_poly.type
_entity_poly.pdbx_seq_one_letter_code
_entity_poly.pdbx_strand_id
1 'polypeptide(L)'
;MLGTYKKALSRVRHRCFAAALSAVMLLAAFLMFQNAASAADNGSIGAGATILTGKVVTTVTRAVPVPFNAVVDEVLVKPGEAIAKGAPLMRYHLQEEAERVLKREVTTGAATENLRGQVLDLDRKLAETAAQRNKARQLAASGLGSAQASSRLEDDVHSLKRRIDLLTVTIQKSEQNFAARLEELSGYFGTTIKEGERLPASLTLTSPIDGYVLSLDATLNPGSLLAAGTTPVRVGRLDPVLIQVPVYEAEISGIKAGDSVEVEIPSLNNKKFNGTVNEISWVSSDMSVSNPSYYTVELTVPNPGLELKPGCKAVGRFKGSR
;
A
#
# COMPACT_ATOMS: atom_id res chain seq x y z
N MET A 1 77.93 -14.16 -28.78
CA MET A 1 76.69 -14.86 -28.41
C MET A 1 76.54 -15.08 -26.89
N LEU A 2 77.17 -14.34 -26.03
CA LEU A 2 77.02 -14.47 -24.53
C LEU A 2 76.17 -13.41 -23.84
N GLY A 3 75.68 -12.36 -24.59
CA GLY A 3 74.91 -11.26 -24.00
C GLY A 3 73.42 -11.52 -23.86
N THR A 4 72.82 -12.38 -24.62
CA THR A 4 71.37 -12.67 -24.66
C THR A 4 70.92 -13.62 -23.58
N TYR A 5 71.79 -14.53 -23.12
CA TYR A 5 71.43 -15.48 -22.05
C TYR A 5 71.36 -14.88 -20.66
N LYS A 6 72.15 -13.89 -20.33
CA LYS A 6 72.08 -13.22 -19.01
C LYS A 6 70.79 -12.38 -18.82
N LYS A 7 70.19 -11.82 -19.88
CA LYS A 7 68.92 -11.06 -19.81
C LYS A 7 67.70 -12.00 -19.65
N ALA A 8 67.77 -13.23 -20.15
CA ALA A 8 66.69 -14.20 -20.01
C ALA A 8 66.58 -14.77 -18.57
N LEU A 9 67.74 -15.04 -17.95
CA LEU A 9 67.79 -15.60 -16.58
C LEU A 9 67.34 -14.55 -15.52
N SER A 10 67.56 -13.25 -15.73
CA SER A 10 67.12 -12.22 -14.79
C SER A 10 65.57 -12.02 -14.78
N ARG A 11 64.94 -12.15 -15.97
CA ARG A 11 63.48 -12.03 -16.10
C ARG A 11 62.72 -13.23 -15.48
N VAL A 12 63.30 -14.43 -15.51
CA VAL A 12 62.70 -15.63 -14.88
C VAL A 12 62.81 -15.55 -13.35
N ARG A 13 63.94 -15.09 -12.81
CA ARG A 13 64.10 -14.92 -11.35
C ARG A 13 63.14 -13.88 -10.77
N HIS A 14 62.88 -12.76 -11.46
CA HIS A 14 61.95 -11.72 -10.99
C HIS A 14 60.50 -12.19 -11.09
N ARG A 15 60.10 -13.01 -12.04
CA ARG A 15 58.74 -13.56 -12.14
C ARG A 15 58.45 -14.64 -11.10
N CYS A 16 59.44 -15.49 -10.75
CA CYS A 16 59.28 -16.45 -9.66
C CYS A 16 59.26 -15.80 -8.28
N PHE A 17 59.99 -14.70 -8.07
CA PHE A 17 59.98 -13.97 -6.81
C PHE A 17 58.66 -13.18 -6.59
N ALA A 18 58.10 -12.59 -7.65
CA ALA A 18 56.81 -11.92 -7.60
C ALA A 18 55.63 -12.87 -7.35
N ALA A 19 55.70 -14.09 -7.94
CA ALA A 19 54.67 -15.12 -7.73
C ALA A 19 54.74 -15.74 -6.32
N ALA A 20 55.91 -15.86 -5.72
CA ALA A 20 56.07 -16.33 -4.34
C ALA A 20 55.60 -15.32 -3.33
N LEU A 21 55.80 -13.99 -3.55
CA LEU A 21 55.35 -12.93 -2.67
C LEU A 21 53.80 -12.76 -2.69
N SER A 22 53.17 -12.95 -3.87
CA SER A 22 51.70 -12.89 -3.98
C SER A 22 51.01 -14.09 -3.32
N ALA A 23 51.64 -15.30 -3.36
CA ALA A 23 51.12 -16.49 -2.67
C ALA A 23 51.22 -16.38 -1.14
N VAL A 24 52.25 -15.77 -0.60
CA VAL A 24 52.42 -15.54 0.84
C VAL A 24 51.45 -14.45 1.33
N MET A 25 51.18 -13.39 0.55
CA MET A 25 50.16 -12.36 0.90
C MET A 25 48.73 -12.94 0.86
N LEU A 26 48.40 -13.81 -0.07
CA LEU A 26 47.10 -14.47 -0.14
C LEU A 26 46.91 -15.48 1.00
N LEU A 27 47.95 -16.18 1.41
CA LEU A 27 47.91 -17.09 2.58
C LEU A 27 47.76 -16.32 3.91
N ALA A 28 48.44 -15.18 4.04
CA ALA A 28 48.31 -14.32 5.21
C ALA A 28 46.92 -13.65 5.31
N ALA A 29 46.33 -13.25 4.17
CA ALA A 29 44.97 -12.73 4.12
C ALA A 29 43.93 -13.82 4.45
N PHE A 30 44.16 -15.07 4.05
CA PHE A 30 43.28 -16.19 4.37
C PHE A 30 43.32 -16.58 5.85
N LEU A 31 44.53 -16.52 6.48
CA LEU A 31 44.69 -16.76 7.92
C LEU A 31 44.14 -15.62 8.79
N MET A 32 44.13 -14.36 8.30
CA MET A 32 43.49 -13.23 8.99
C MET A 32 41.98 -13.31 8.92
N PHE A 33 41.38 -13.90 7.87
CA PHE A 33 39.93 -14.07 7.75
C PHE A 33 39.38 -15.22 8.61
N GLN A 34 40.19 -16.19 8.98
CA GLN A 34 39.77 -17.30 9.87
C GLN A 34 39.76 -16.90 11.37
N ASN A 35 40.45 -15.84 11.77
CA ASN A 35 40.44 -15.35 13.17
C ASN A 35 39.35 -14.33 13.47
N ALA A 36 38.55 -13.89 12.48
CA ALA A 36 37.41 -12.99 12.70
C ALA A 36 36.10 -13.73 13.04
N ALA A 37 36.10 -15.05 13.03
CA ALA A 37 34.90 -15.87 13.30
C ALA A 37 34.86 -16.46 14.72
N SER A 38 35.72 -16.02 15.64
CA SER A 38 35.77 -16.59 17.01
C SER A 38 35.92 -15.51 18.07
N ALA A 39 34.89 -14.65 18.18
CA ALA A 39 34.61 -13.93 19.41
C ALA A 39 33.07 -13.75 19.51
N ALA A 40 32.34 -14.86 19.48
CA ALA A 40 31.08 -14.92 20.21
C ALA A 40 31.47 -15.10 21.69
N ASP A 41 31.43 -14.01 22.41
CA ASP A 41 31.55 -14.01 23.87
C ASP A 41 30.42 -14.88 24.45
N ASN A 42 30.76 -16.12 24.79
CA ASN A 42 29.91 -16.99 25.58
C ASN A 42 29.95 -16.50 27.03
N GLY A 43 29.36 -15.31 27.27
CA GLY A 43 28.97 -14.92 28.61
C GLY A 43 28.11 -16.03 29.19
N SER A 44 28.50 -16.59 30.32
CA SER A 44 27.82 -17.64 31.06
C SER A 44 26.33 -17.31 31.25
N ILE A 45 25.49 -17.88 30.38
CA ILE A 45 24.05 -17.76 30.42
C ILE A 45 23.61 -18.54 31.66
N GLY A 46 23.07 -17.85 32.66
CA GLY A 46 22.40 -18.49 33.78
C GLY A 46 21.35 -19.47 33.21
N ALA A 47 21.38 -20.70 33.69
CA ALA A 47 20.55 -21.79 33.21
C ALA A 47 19.07 -21.36 33.17
N GLY A 48 18.52 -21.18 31.98
CA GLY A 48 17.08 -20.99 31.74
C GLY A 48 16.61 -19.75 30.98
N ALA A 49 17.48 -18.87 30.45
CA ALA A 49 17.01 -17.74 29.64
C ALA A 49 17.46 -17.86 28.16
N THR A 50 16.51 -17.85 27.24
CA THR A 50 16.81 -17.78 25.82
C THR A 50 16.98 -16.32 25.39
N ILE A 51 18.12 -15.99 24.77
CA ILE A 51 18.44 -14.65 24.30
C ILE A 51 18.26 -14.61 22.77
N LEU A 52 17.33 -13.80 22.30
CA LEU A 52 16.99 -13.69 20.88
C LEU A 52 17.08 -12.24 20.43
N THR A 53 17.45 -12.06 19.17
CA THR A 53 17.60 -10.73 18.56
C THR A 53 16.47 -10.45 17.60
N GLY A 54 15.87 -9.27 17.71
CA GLY A 54 14.82 -8.80 16.83
C GLY A 54 15.03 -7.36 16.37
N LYS A 55 14.03 -6.83 15.70
CA LYS A 55 13.97 -5.43 15.26
C LYS A 55 12.71 -4.74 15.76
N VAL A 56 12.86 -3.48 16.15
CA VAL A 56 11.74 -2.59 16.46
C VAL A 56 11.01 -2.25 15.17
N VAL A 57 9.68 -2.43 15.15
CA VAL A 57 8.78 -2.03 14.09
C VAL A 57 7.62 -1.22 14.65
N THR A 58 6.90 -0.54 13.78
CA THR A 58 5.70 0.22 14.17
C THR A 58 4.50 -0.71 14.35
N THR A 59 3.63 -0.40 15.31
CA THR A 59 2.36 -1.14 15.50
C THR A 59 1.42 -0.95 14.32
N VAL A 60 1.35 0.26 13.79
CA VAL A 60 0.50 0.61 12.64
C VAL A 60 1.33 1.45 11.68
N THR A 61 1.35 1.06 10.42
CA THR A 61 1.89 1.86 9.33
C THR A 61 0.81 2.09 8.29
N ARG A 62 0.66 3.33 7.84
CA ARG A 62 -0.19 3.71 6.73
C ARG A 62 0.63 4.46 5.70
N ALA A 63 0.63 3.94 4.49
CA ALA A 63 1.09 4.66 3.32
C ALA A 63 -0.03 5.59 2.87
N VAL A 64 0.27 6.86 2.60
CA VAL A 64 -0.71 7.85 2.16
C VAL A 64 -0.54 8.06 0.65
N PRO A 65 -1.38 7.42 -0.20
CA PRO A 65 -1.24 7.53 -1.64
C PRO A 65 -1.77 8.85 -2.16
N VAL A 66 -1.18 9.35 -3.24
CA VAL A 66 -1.73 10.46 -4.03
C VAL A 66 -2.76 9.90 -5.02
N PRO A 67 -4.00 10.41 -5.03
CA PRO A 67 -5.07 9.83 -5.85
C PRO A 67 -4.93 10.12 -7.35
N PHE A 68 -4.21 11.18 -7.72
CA PHE A 68 -4.07 11.66 -9.09
C PHE A 68 -2.62 11.95 -9.45
N ASN A 69 -2.33 12.03 -10.75
CA ASN A 69 -1.06 12.58 -11.21
C ASN A 69 -0.97 14.05 -10.78
N ALA A 70 0.08 14.39 -10.06
CA ALA A 70 0.19 15.66 -9.35
C ALA A 70 1.59 16.25 -9.43
N VAL A 71 1.68 17.52 -9.11
CA VAL A 71 2.94 18.26 -8.89
C VAL A 71 2.92 18.76 -7.45
N VAL A 72 4.00 18.53 -6.72
CA VAL A 72 4.16 18.98 -5.33
C VAL A 72 4.37 20.49 -5.27
N ASP A 73 3.51 21.17 -4.51
CA ASP A 73 3.70 22.61 -4.23
C ASP A 73 4.58 22.81 -2.99
N GLU A 74 4.25 22.10 -1.90
CA GLU A 74 4.91 22.28 -0.61
C GLU A 74 4.79 21.01 0.24
N VAL A 75 5.88 20.65 0.92
CA VAL A 75 5.89 19.58 1.93
C VAL A 75 5.79 20.23 3.31
N LEU A 76 4.75 19.92 4.07
CA LEU A 76 4.42 20.60 5.32
C LEU A 76 4.94 19.90 6.58
N VAL A 77 5.46 18.68 6.44
CA VAL A 77 5.86 17.83 7.57
C VAL A 77 7.28 17.29 7.41
N LYS A 78 7.87 16.87 8.52
CA LYS A 78 9.20 16.26 8.58
C LYS A 78 9.12 14.85 9.19
N PRO A 79 10.05 13.94 8.84
CA PRO A 79 10.16 12.65 9.50
C PRO A 79 10.32 12.81 11.02
N GLY A 80 9.55 12.03 11.80
CA GLY A 80 9.51 12.08 13.25
C GLY A 80 8.54 13.11 13.85
N GLU A 81 7.87 13.92 13.04
CA GLU A 81 6.88 14.89 13.50
C GLU A 81 5.58 14.21 13.92
N ALA A 82 5.01 14.68 15.04
CA ALA A 82 3.70 14.23 15.52
C ALA A 82 2.58 14.85 14.68
N ILE A 83 1.62 14.04 14.27
CA ILE A 83 0.51 14.45 13.44
C ILE A 83 -0.82 13.91 13.98
N ALA A 84 -1.87 14.72 13.88
CA ALA A 84 -3.24 14.30 14.12
C ALA A 84 -3.90 13.77 12.82
N LYS A 85 -4.93 12.96 12.97
CA LYS A 85 -5.79 12.57 11.84
C LYS A 85 -6.38 13.82 11.17
N GLY A 86 -6.28 13.89 9.84
CA GLY A 86 -6.72 15.05 9.06
C GLY A 86 -5.69 16.19 8.97
N ALA A 87 -4.56 16.12 9.70
CA ALA A 87 -3.51 17.12 9.59
C ALA A 87 -2.89 17.14 8.17
N PRO A 88 -2.58 18.34 7.63
CA PRO A 88 -2.00 18.49 6.31
C PRO A 88 -0.56 17.97 6.27
N LEU A 89 -0.25 17.13 5.29
CA LEU A 89 1.08 16.54 5.07
C LEU A 89 1.83 17.26 3.96
N MET A 90 1.15 17.54 2.86
CA MET A 90 1.71 18.29 1.73
C MET A 90 0.59 18.97 0.93
N ARG A 91 0.93 20.03 0.23
CA ARG A 91 0.09 20.66 -0.80
C ARG A 91 0.57 20.27 -2.17
N TYR A 92 -0.36 20.10 -3.10
CA TYR A 92 -0.06 19.73 -4.47
C TYR A 92 -1.17 20.23 -5.40
N HIS A 93 -0.88 20.36 -6.67
CA HIS A 93 -1.86 20.61 -7.71
C HIS A 93 -1.86 19.45 -8.72
N LEU A 94 -2.95 19.31 -9.46
CA LEU A 94 -3.06 18.29 -10.50
C LEU A 94 -2.11 18.61 -11.67
N GLN A 95 -1.54 17.59 -12.27
CA GLN A 95 -0.91 17.76 -13.59
C GLN A 95 -1.98 18.20 -14.60
N GLU A 96 -1.58 19.03 -15.56
CA GLU A 96 -2.48 19.62 -16.54
C GLU A 96 -3.38 18.61 -17.27
N GLU A 97 -2.85 17.43 -17.60
CA GLU A 97 -3.64 16.37 -18.22
C GLU A 97 -4.68 15.78 -17.27
N ALA A 98 -4.29 15.51 -16.02
CA ALA A 98 -5.21 15.00 -14.99
C ALA A 98 -6.31 16.02 -14.69
N GLU A 99 -5.96 17.31 -14.61
CA GLU A 99 -6.94 18.38 -14.43
C GLU A 99 -7.92 18.44 -15.61
N ARG A 100 -7.43 18.38 -16.84
CA ARG A 100 -8.29 18.39 -18.04
C ARG A 100 -9.28 17.23 -18.06
N VAL A 101 -8.82 16.02 -17.72
CA VAL A 101 -9.66 14.82 -17.68
C VAL A 101 -10.73 14.97 -16.61
N LEU A 102 -10.37 15.31 -15.37
CA LEU A 102 -11.32 15.48 -14.27
C LEU A 102 -12.30 16.63 -14.53
N LYS A 103 -11.82 17.76 -15.06
CA LYS A 103 -12.68 18.88 -15.44
C LYS A 103 -13.72 18.48 -16.48
N ARG A 104 -13.32 17.70 -17.50
CA ARG A 104 -14.24 17.17 -18.50
C ARG A 104 -15.26 16.24 -17.84
N GLU A 105 -14.83 15.32 -16.98
CA GLU A 105 -15.68 14.39 -16.26
C GLU A 105 -16.77 15.14 -15.47
N VAL A 106 -16.38 16.11 -14.65
CA VAL A 106 -17.29 16.91 -13.82
C VAL A 106 -18.21 17.79 -14.67
N THR A 107 -17.74 18.31 -15.83
CA THR A 107 -18.55 19.19 -16.69
C THR A 107 -19.53 18.38 -17.56
N THR A 108 -19.15 17.20 -18.03
CA THR A 108 -19.99 16.36 -18.89
C THR A 108 -21.12 15.69 -18.11
N GLY A 109 -20.97 15.50 -16.81
CA GLY A 109 -21.96 14.85 -15.98
C GLY A 109 -22.17 13.36 -16.28
N ALA A 110 -23.36 12.87 -15.96
CA ALA A 110 -23.71 11.45 -16.12
C ALA A 110 -23.86 10.99 -17.60
N ALA A 111 -23.67 11.88 -18.57
CA ALA A 111 -23.80 11.62 -20.02
C ALA A 111 -25.12 10.92 -20.42
N THR A 112 -26.22 11.24 -19.78
CA THR A 112 -27.53 10.57 -19.98
C THR A 112 -28.40 11.22 -21.06
N GLU A 113 -27.98 12.33 -21.68
CA GLU A 113 -28.75 13.10 -22.66
C GLU A 113 -29.29 12.26 -23.84
N ASN A 114 -28.41 11.42 -24.42
CA ASN A 114 -28.82 10.55 -25.54
C ASN A 114 -29.88 9.51 -25.07
N LEU A 115 -29.72 8.93 -23.86
CA LEU A 115 -30.69 7.96 -23.34
C LEU A 115 -32.03 8.64 -23.05
N ARG A 116 -32.03 9.86 -22.55
CA ARG A 116 -33.24 10.65 -22.34
C ARG A 116 -33.94 10.96 -23.68
N GLY A 117 -33.19 11.32 -24.73
CA GLY A 117 -33.71 11.48 -26.07
C GLY A 117 -34.39 10.21 -26.58
N GLN A 118 -33.76 9.05 -26.40
CA GLN A 118 -34.36 7.75 -26.79
C GLN A 118 -35.66 7.46 -26.00
N VAL A 119 -35.71 7.77 -24.71
CA VAL A 119 -36.94 7.63 -23.91
C VAL A 119 -38.07 8.48 -24.49
N LEU A 120 -37.80 9.75 -24.81
CA LEU A 120 -38.79 10.67 -25.38
C LEU A 120 -39.35 10.14 -26.74
N ASP A 121 -38.48 9.57 -27.59
CA ASP A 121 -38.90 9.00 -28.87
C ASP A 121 -39.74 7.73 -28.67
N LEU A 122 -39.37 6.89 -27.72
CA LEU A 122 -40.14 5.69 -27.37
C LEU A 122 -41.46 6.03 -26.71
N ASP A 123 -41.54 7.07 -25.89
CA ASP A 123 -42.80 7.54 -25.28
C ASP A 123 -43.78 8.03 -26.35
N ARG A 124 -43.27 8.79 -27.35
CA ARG A 124 -44.11 9.21 -28.50
C ARG A 124 -44.65 8.00 -29.26
N LYS A 125 -43.78 7.04 -29.57
CA LYS A 125 -44.17 5.80 -30.25
C LYS A 125 -45.13 4.96 -29.43
N LEU A 126 -44.96 4.91 -28.11
CA LEU A 126 -45.86 4.22 -27.19
C LEU A 126 -47.26 4.87 -27.23
N ALA A 127 -47.35 6.21 -27.20
CA ALA A 127 -48.61 6.92 -27.28
C ALA A 127 -49.35 6.64 -28.63
N GLU A 128 -48.64 6.66 -29.73
CA GLU A 128 -49.19 6.33 -31.07
C GLU A 128 -49.70 4.88 -31.13
N THR A 129 -48.88 3.90 -30.67
CA THR A 129 -49.23 2.49 -30.70
C THR A 129 -50.39 2.19 -29.74
N ALA A 130 -50.44 2.84 -28.58
CA ALA A 130 -51.56 2.72 -27.63
C ALA A 130 -52.89 3.27 -28.21
N ALA A 131 -52.82 4.38 -28.95
CA ALA A 131 -54.00 4.89 -29.65
C ALA A 131 -54.51 3.93 -30.72
N GLN A 132 -53.59 3.35 -31.53
CA GLN A 132 -53.91 2.34 -32.53
C GLN A 132 -54.52 1.08 -31.87
N ARG A 133 -53.94 0.58 -30.78
CA ARG A 133 -54.47 -0.55 -30.02
C ARG A 133 -55.89 -0.24 -29.52
N ASN A 134 -56.15 0.93 -28.94
CA ASN A 134 -57.47 1.31 -28.46
C ASN A 134 -58.51 1.30 -29.58
N LYS A 135 -58.16 1.84 -30.74
CA LYS A 135 -59.03 1.82 -31.94
C LYS A 135 -59.27 0.40 -32.43
N ALA A 136 -58.21 -0.44 -32.54
CA ALA A 136 -58.36 -1.83 -32.96
C ALA A 136 -59.23 -2.65 -31.98
N ARG A 137 -59.12 -2.40 -30.67
CA ARG A 137 -59.92 -3.02 -29.62
C ARG A 137 -61.41 -2.64 -29.75
N GLN A 138 -61.71 -1.38 -30.03
CA GLN A 138 -63.09 -0.93 -30.23
C GLN A 138 -63.72 -1.57 -31.50
N LEU A 139 -62.98 -1.66 -32.63
CA LEU A 139 -63.42 -2.32 -33.83
C LEU A 139 -63.63 -3.84 -33.63
N ALA A 140 -62.74 -4.48 -32.92
CA ALA A 140 -62.91 -5.92 -32.59
C ALA A 140 -64.12 -6.17 -31.70
N ALA A 141 -64.39 -5.30 -30.70
CA ALA A 141 -65.57 -5.38 -29.85
C ALA A 141 -66.92 -5.19 -30.61
N SER A 142 -66.91 -4.39 -31.69
CA SER A 142 -68.08 -4.18 -32.56
C SER A 142 -68.21 -5.25 -33.68
N GLY A 143 -67.35 -6.27 -33.69
CA GLY A 143 -67.33 -7.31 -34.73
C GLY A 143 -66.77 -6.86 -36.10
N LEU A 144 -66.24 -5.66 -36.20
CA LEU A 144 -65.70 -5.04 -37.44
C LEU A 144 -64.16 -5.14 -37.55
N GLY A 145 -63.48 -5.78 -36.54
CA GLY A 145 -62.03 -5.87 -36.47
C GLY A 145 -61.52 -7.23 -36.06
N SER A 146 -60.20 -7.48 -36.28
CA SER A 146 -59.54 -8.73 -35.88
C SER A 146 -59.06 -8.66 -34.44
N ALA A 147 -59.50 -9.61 -33.59
CA ALA A 147 -58.97 -9.77 -32.22
C ALA A 147 -57.46 -10.04 -32.20
N GLN A 148 -56.92 -10.76 -33.20
CA GLN A 148 -55.48 -11.01 -33.34
C GLN A 148 -54.67 -9.72 -33.61
N ALA A 149 -55.21 -8.77 -34.40
CA ALA A 149 -54.56 -7.49 -34.61
C ALA A 149 -54.50 -6.64 -33.36
N SER A 150 -55.57 -6.68 -32.54
CA SER A 150 -55.59 -6.02 -31.23
C SER A 150 -54.57 -6.62 -30.27
N SER A 151 -54.43 -7.95 -30.23
CA SER A 151 -53.45 -8.63 -29.40
C SER A 151 -51.99 -8.28 -29.76
N ARG A 152 -51.68 -8.25 -31.06
CA ARG A 152 -50.33 -7.84 -31.51
C ARG A 152 -49.98 -6.44 -31.07
N LEU A 153 -50.88 -5.48 -31.19
CA LEU A 153 -50.67 -4.11 -30.73
C LEU A 153 -50.55 -4.01 -29.19
N GLU A 154 -51.21 -4.90 -28.44
CA GLU A 154 -51.03 -5.05 -26.99
C GLU A 154 -49.60 -5.50 -26.65
N ASP A 155 -49.07 -6.52 -27.36
CA ASP A 155 -47.71 -7.02 -27.19
C ASP A 155 -46.67 -5.94 -27.53
N ASP A 156 -46.93 -5.13 -28.61
CA ASP A 156 -46.07 -4.01 -28.97
C ASP A 156 -46.03 -2.94 -27.87
N VAL A 157 -47.20 -2.56 -27.32
CA VAL A 157 -47.31 -1.63 -26.18
C VAL A 157 -46.51 -2.15 -24.98
N HIS A 158 -46.67 -3.43 -24.64
CA HIS A 158 -45.91 -4.02 -23.55
C HIS A 158 -44.39 -4.04 -23.81
N SER A 159 -43.99 -4.31 -25.04
CA SER A 159 -42.58 -4.28 -25.46
C SER A 159 -41.98 -2.87 -25.34
N LEU A 160 -42.69 -1.84 -25.84
CA LEU A 160 -42.25 -0.44 -25.72
C LEU A 160 -42.12 0.00 -24.25
N LYS A 161 -43.12 -0.32 -23.43
CA LYS A 161 -43.05 -0.03 -21.95
C LYS A 161 -41.81 -0.63 -21.33
N ARG A 162 -41.56 -1.95 -21.50
CA ARG A 162 -40.37 -2.61 -20.97
C ARG A 162 -39.07 -1.95 -21.44
N ARG A 163 -39.02 -1.47 -22.68
CA ARG A 163 -37.85 -0.79 -23.23
C ARG A 163 -37.64 0.59 -22.59
N ILE A 164 -38.71 1.33 -22.35
CA ILE A 164 -38.69 2.62 -21.64
C ILE A 164 -38.23 2.41 -20.19
N ASP A 165 -38.80 1.43 -19.49
CA ASP A 165 -38.44 1.09 -18.13
C ASP A 165 -36.95 0.73 -18.03
N LEU A 166 -36.44 -0.08 -18.94
CA LEU A 166 -35.01 -0.46 -18.99
C LEU A 166 -34.10 0.77 -19.18
N LEU A 167 -34.44 1.67 -20.10
CA LEU A 167 -33.67 2.89 -20.32
C LEU A 167 -33.73 3.82 -19.12
N THR A 168 -34.90 3.96 -18.49
CA THR A 168 -35.08 4.76 -17.30
C THR A 168 -34.23 4.26 -16.13
N VAL A 169 -34.21 2.95 -15.89
CA VAL A 169 -33.33 2.32 -14.89
C VAL A 169 -31.86 2.55 -15.23
N THR A 170 -31.49 2.48 -16.51
CA THR A 170 -30.11 2.73 -16.96
C THR A 170 -29.68 4.16 -16.70
N ILE A 171 -30.56 5.14 -16.99
CA ILE A 171 -30.34 6.57 -16.70
C ILE A 171 -30.12 6.76 -15.20
N GLN A 172 -31.06 6.26 -14.40
CA GLN A 172 -31.00 6.39 -12.94
C GLN A 172 -29.70 5.80 -12.37
N LYS A 173 -29.28 4.62 -12.85
CA LYS A 173 -28.03 4.00 -12.44
C LYS A 173 -26.80 4.83 -12.82
N SER A 174 -26.80 5.40 -14.03
CA SER A 174 -25.72 6.29 -14.50
C SER A 174 -25.61 7.56 -13.62
N GLU A 175 -26.75 8.17 -13.29
CA GLU A 175 -26.80 9.35 -12.40
C GLU A 175 -26.33 9.01 -10.98
N GLN A 176 -26.74 7.85 -10.44
CA GLN A 176 -26.25 7.38 -9.12
C GLN A 176 -24.74 7.12 -9.13
N ASN A 177 -24.22 6.48 -10.17
CA ASN A 177 -22.79 6.25 -10.29
C ASN A 177 -22.01 7.57 -10.38
N PHE A 178 -22.53 8.54 -11.12
CA PHE A 178 -21.91 9.85 -11.20
C PHE A 178 -21.96 10.62 -9.89
N ALA A 179 -23.08 10.57 -9.17
CA ALA A 179 -23.21 11.16 -7.84
C ALA A 179 -22.20 10.55 -6.85
N ALA A 180 -22.04 9.22 -6.85
CA ALA A 180 -21.03 8.54 -6.04
C ALA A 180 -19.60 8.97 -6.43
N ARG A 181 -19.35 9.19 -7.71
CA ARG A 181 -18.06 9.69 -8.20
C ARG A 181 -17.79 11.13 -7.74
N LEU A 182 -18.78 12.01 -7.73
CA LEU A 182 -18.65 13.36 -7.20
C LEU A 182 -18.38 13.35 -5.69
N GLU A 183 -19.00 12.44 -4.94
CA GLU A 183 -18.74 12.25 -3.52
C GLU A 183 -17.31 11.79 -3.27
N GLU A 184 -16.82 10.82 -4.02
CA GLU A 184 -15.43 10.37 -3.97
C GLU A 184 -14.45 11.52 -4.26
N LEU A 185 -14.67 12.28 -5.34
CA LEU A 185 -13.88 13.46 -5.66
C LEU A 185 -13.93 14.50 -4.55
N SER A 186 -15.10 14.75 -3.97
CA SER A 186 -15.27 15.68 -2.83
C SER A 186 -14.41 15.24 -1.63
N GLY A 187 -14.30 13.92 -1.39
CA GLY A 187 -13.41 13.38 -0.37
C GLY A 187 -11.94 13.68 -0.64
N TYR A 188 -11.48 13.54 -1.88
CA TYR A 188 -10.09 13.85 -2.25
C TYR A 188 -9.76 15.35 -2.24
N PHE A 189 -10.71 16.18 -2.66
CA PHE A 189 -10.54 17.64 -2.69
C PHE A 189 -10.79 18.31 -1.35
N GLY A 190 -11.39 17.60 -0.38
CA GLY A 190 -11.76 18.15 0.92
C GLY A 190 -12.86 19.21 0.87
N THR A 191 -13.53 19.34 -0.27
CA THR A 191 -14.63 20.27 -0.53
C THR A 191 -15.70 19.57 -1.36
N THR A 192 -16.97 19.96 -1.19
CA THR A 192 -18.06 19.40 -2.01
C THR A 192 -17.88 19.81 -3.46
N ILE A 193 -17.79 18.84 -4.36
CA ILE A 193 -17.72 19.04 -5.81
C ILE A 193 -19.11 18.76 -6.40
N LYS A 194 -19.62 19.70 -7.20
CA LYS A 194 -20.91 19.56 -7.92
C LYS A 194 -20.67 19.51 -9.41
N GLU A 195 -21.63 18.93 -10.12
CA GLU A 195 -21.63 18.92 -11.59
C GLU A 195 -21.49 20.34 -12.16
N GLY A 196 -20.59 20.50 -13.13
CA GLY A 196 -20.30 21.79 -13.76
C GLY A 196 -19.46 22.76 -12.92
N GLU A 197 -19.08 22.39 -11.70
CA GLU A 197 -18.27 23.24 -10.81
C GLU A 197 -16.78 23.21 -11.20
N ARG A 198 -16.06 24.28 -10.89
CA ARG A 198 -14.61 24.35 -11.09
C ARG A 198 -13.90 23.55 -9.99
N LEU A 199 -12.93 22.74 -10.41
CA LEU A 199 -12.05 22.04 -9.47
C LEU A 199 -11.16 23.03 -8.72
N PRO A 200 -10.89 22.80 -7.42
CA PRO A 200 -9.89 23.57 -6.67
C PRO A 200 -8.50 23.49 -7.33
N ALA A 201 -7.79 24.60 -7.36
CA ALA A 201 -6.48 24.66 -7.98
C ALA A 201 -5.38 23.94 -7.18
N SER A 202 -5.54 23.84 -5.85
CA SER A 202 -4.60 23.18 -4.95
C SER A 202 -5.32 22.18 -4.07
N LEU A 203 -4.69 21.04 -3.85
CA LEU A 203 -5.15 19.97 -2.99
C LEU A 203 -4.23 19.79 -1.80
N THR A 204 -4.74 19.20 -0.73
CA THR A 204 -3.96 18.88 0.46
C THR A 204 -4.03 17.40 0.74
N LEU A 205 -2.86 16.74 0.78
CA LEU A 205 -2.77 15.38 1.28
C LEU A 205 -2.81 15.43 2.80
N THR A 206 -3.72 14.70 3.41
CA THR A 206 -3.93 14.68 4.86
C THR A 206 -3.61 13.33 5.48
N SER A 207 -3.31 13.32 6.79
CA SER A 207 -3.05 12.07 7.52
C SER A 207 -4.35 11.29 7.75
N PRO A 208 -4.38 9.98 7.44
CA PRO A 208 -5.53 9.12 7.75
C PRO A 208 -5.63 8.71 9.21
N ILE A 209 -4.56 8.88 10.01
CA ILE A 209 -4.47 8.45 11.42
C ILE A 209 -3.74 9.47 12.27
N ASP A 210 -3.95 9.39 13.58
CA ASP A 210 -3.09 10.02 14.58
C ASP A 210 -1.79 9.23 14.71
N GLY A 211 -0.66 9.91 14.84
CA GLY A 211 0.65 9.26 14.98
C GLY A 211 1.81 10.15 14.61
N TYR A 212 2.76 9.60 13.88
CA TYR A 212 4.03 10.24 13.52
C TYR A 212 4.33 10.02 12.03
N VAL A 213 5.01 10.97 11.42
CA VAL A 213 5.59 10.81 10.08
C VAL A 213 6.78 9.87 10.18
N LEU A 214 6.66 8.67 9.60
CA LEU A 214 7.73 7.66 9.63
C LEU A 214 8.80 7.93 8.58
N SER A 215 8.37 8.25 7.36
CA SER A 215 9.28 8.56 6.25
C SER A 215 8.58 9.41 5.20
N LEU A 216 9.39 10.19 4.52
CA LEU A 216 9.05 10.86 3.26
C LEU A 216 9.83 10.19 2.14
N ASP A 217 9.27 10.19 0.92
CA ASP A 217 10.02 9.77 -0.25
C ASP A 217 11.22 10.70 -0.46
N ALA A 218 12.39 10.14 -0.76
CA ALA A 218 13.63 10.91 -0.91
C ALA A 218 13.58 11.92 -2.08
N THR A 219 12.71 11.68 -3.06
CA THR A 219 12.52 12.56 -4.22
C THR A 219 11.45 13.61 -4.00
N LEU A 220 10.79 13.63 -2.83
CA LEU A 220 9.69 14.53 -2.52
C LEU A 220 10.20 15.95 -2.22
N ASN A 221 10.14 16.80 -3.22
CA ASN A 221 10.50 18.23 -3.15
C ASN A 221 9.45 19.07 -3.89
N PRO A 222 9.35 20.38 -3.59
CA PRO A 222 8.54 21.28 -4.40
C PRO A 222 8.91 21.18 -5.89
N GLY A 223 7.90 21.02 -6.76
CA GLY A 223 8.06 20.78 -8.20
C GLY A 223 8.19 19.31 -8.60
N SER A 224 8.27 18.36 -7.66
CA SER A 224 8.34 16.94 -7.99
C SER A 224 7.02 16.45 -8.60
N LEU A 225 7.15 15.59 -9.64
CA LEU A 225 6.03 14.94 -10.29
C LEU A 225 5.70 13.64 -9.57
N LEU A 226 4.44 13.47 -9.21
CA LEU A 226 3.92 12.26 -8.57
C LEU A 226 2.92 11.58 -9.48
N ALA A 227 3.10 10.29 -9.73
CA ALA A 227 2.10 9.48 -10.42
C ALA A 227 0.97 9.09 -9.44
N ALA A 228 -0.24 8.92 -9.95
CA ALA A 228 -1.36 8.40 -9.18
C ALA A 228 -0.99 7.05 -8.53
N GLY A 229 -1.35 6.88 -7.26
CA GLY A 229 -1.04 5.69 -6.47
C GLY A 229 0.35 5.70 -5.79
N THR A 230 1.23 6.66 -6.09
CA THR A 230 2.49 6.80 -5.34
C THR A 230 2.22 7.19 -3.89
N THR A 231 3.08 6.72 -2.98
CA THR A 231 2.95 6.94 -1.54
C THR A 231 4.10 7.79 -1.01
N PRO A 232 4.03 9.12 -1.19
CA PRO A 232 5.14 10.03 -0.84
C PRO A 232 5.37 10.14 0.66
N VAL A 233 4.36 9.85 1.48
CA VAL A 233 4.42 9.95 2.94
C VAL A 233 3.95 8.65 3.58
N ARG A 234 4.68 8.17 4.58
CA ARG A 234 4.28 7.08 5.45
C ARG A 234 4.09 7.60 6.87
N VAL A 235 2.96 7.28 7.45
CA VAL A 235 2.60 7.65 8.82
C VAL A 235 2.37 6.40 9.67
N GLY A 236 2.57 6.49 10.98
CA GLY A 236 2.37 5.33 11.85
C GLY A 236 2.40 5.67 13.32
N ARG A 237 2.08 4.67 14.15
CA ARG A 237 2.11 4.80 15.60
C ARG A 237 3.45 4.30 16.14
N LEU A 238 4.04 5.08 17.04
CA LEU A 238 5.32 4.76 17.71
C LEU A 238 5.16 4.43 19.18
N ASP A 239 3.94 4.46 19.72
CA ASP A 239 3.61 4.02 21.07
C ASP A 239 2.24 3.30 21.06
N PRO A 240 2.23 2.02 21.48
CA PRO A 240 3.39 1.15 21.69
C PRO A 240 4.10 0.81 20.36
N VAL A 241 5.34 0.31 20.46
CA VAL A 241 6.04 -0.31 19.33
C VAL A 241 5.94 -1.83 19.40
N LEU A 242 6.17 -2.49 18.28
CA LEU A 242 6.37 -3.94 18.23
C LEU A 242 7.84 -4.26 18.03
N ILE A 243 8.28 -5.40 18.58
CA ILE A 243 9.59 -5.98 18.29
C ILE A 243 9.35 -7.34 17.67
N GLN A 244 9.79 -7.51 16.43
CA GLN A 244 9.71 -8.77 15.73
C GLN A 244 11.00 -9.55 15.93
N VAL A 245 10.86 -10.73 16.54
CA VAL A 245 11.97 -11.62 16.89
C VAL A 245 11.78 -12.93 16.11
N PRO A 246 12.70 -13.29 15.20
CA PRO A 246 12.70 -14.60 14.58
C PRO A 246 13.17 -15.64 15.58
N VAL A 247 12.37 -16.64 15.85
CA VAL A 247 12.62 -17.72 16.82
C VAL A 247 12.67 -19.05 16.07
N TYR A 248 13.72 -19.85 16.33
CA TYR A 248 13.85 -21.17 15.73
C TYR A 248 12.77 -22.14 16.28
N GLU A 249 12.29 -23.06 15.45
CA GLU A 249 11.18 -23.95 15.79
C GLU A 249 11.39 -24.77 17.07
N ALA A 250 12.62 -25.16 17.37
CA ALA A 250 12.92 -25.92 18.57
C ALA A 250 12.78 -25.08 19.88
N GLU A 251 12.85 -23.76 19.78
CA GLU A 251 12.77 -22.83 20.91
C GLU A 251 11.36 -22.25 21.11
N ILE A 252 10.52 -22.30 20.07
CA ILE A 252 9.18 -21.69 20.08
C ILE A 252 8.24 -22.29 21.11
N SER A 253 8.41 -23.59 21.42
CA SER A 253 7.57 -24.31 22.38
C SER A 253 7.64 -23.76 23.81
N GLY A 254 8.74 -23.05 24.13
CA GLY A 254 8.96 -22.42 25.43
C GLY A 254 8.38 -21.00 25.55
N ILE A 255 7.81 -20.43 24.48
CA ILE A 255 7.31 -19.06 24.42
C ILE A 255 5.79 -19.08 24.27
N LYS A 256 5.10 -18.26 25.08
CA LYS A 256 3.63 -18.17 25.04
C LYS A 256 3.19 -16.72 24.93
N ALA A 257 2.06 -16.49 24.27
CA ALA A 257 1.40 -15.19 24.29
C ALA A 257 1.10 -14.77 25.74
N GLY A 258 1.39 -13.52 26.06
CA GLY A 258 1.29 -12.97 27.42
C GLY A 258 2.57 -13.06 28.25
N ASP A 259 3.61 -13.77 27.80
CA ASP A 259 4.88 -13.84 28.52
C ASP A 259 5.55 -12.46 28.60
N SER A 260 6.13 -12.14 29.78
CA SER A 260 6.90 -10.93 29.98
C SER A 260 8.36 -11.16 29.55
N VAL A 261 8.89 -10.28 28.73
CA VAL A 261 10.23 -10.35 28.13
C VAL A 261 11.00 -9.07 28.48
N GLU A 262 12.19 -9.21 29.04
CA GLU A 262 13.11 -8.08 29.19
C GLU A 262 13.77 -7.81 27.83
N VAL A 263 13.60 -6.61 27.32
CA VAL A 263 14.15 -6.17 26.03
C VAL A 263 15.25 -5.16 26.29
N GLU A 264 16.42 -5.43 25.75
CA GLU A 264 17.60 -4.58 25.83
C GLU A 264 17.88 -3.97 24.43
N ILE A 265 18.12 -2.66 24.40
CA ILE A 265 18.39 -1.92 23.15
C ILE A 265 19.86 -1.48 23.14
N PRO A 266 20.72 -2.14 22.36
CA PRO A 266 22.17 -1.84 22.36
C PRO A 266 22.49 -0.39 21.92
N SER A 267 21.71 0.17 20.98
CA SER A 267 21.91 1.55 20.52
C SER A 267 21.55 2.62 21.55
N LEU A 268 20.88 2.24 22.65
CA LEU A 268 20.52 3.12 23.77
C LEU A 268 21.34 2.76 25.06
N ASN A 269 22.62 2.46 24.91
CA ASN A 269 23.51 2.06 26.02
C ASN A 269 22.95 0.86 26.79
N ASN A 270 22.43 -0.13 26.09
CA ASN A 270 21.82 -1.33 26.69
C ASN A 270 20.64 -1.02 27.61
N LYS A 271 19.90 0.06 27.37
CA LYS A 271 18.71 0.40 28.13
C LYS A 271 17.69 -0.72 28.05
N LYS A 272 17.10 -1.05 29.20
CA LYS A 272 16.14 -2.14 29.35
C LYS A 272 14.70 -1.61 29.28
N PHE A 273 13.86 -2.35 28.60
CA PHE A 273 12.42 -2.13 28.47
C PHE A 273 11.69 -3.43 28.80
N ASN A 274 10.47 -3.32 29.28
CA ASN A 274 9.61 -4.49 29.49
C ASN A 274 8.68 -4.64 28.32
N GLY A 275 8.73 -5.81 27.67
CA GLY A 275 7.84 -6.20 26.61
C GLY A 275 6.94 -7.35 27.03
N THR A 276 5.85 -7.52 26.31
CA THR A 276 4.93 -8.66 26.47
C THR A 276 4.79 -9.33 25.11
N VAL A 277 4.85 -10.66 25.08
CA VAL A 277 4.58 -11.43 23.87
C VAL A 277 3.13 -11.20 23.45
N ASN A 278 2.94 -10.57 22.30
CA ASN A 278 1.63 -10.29 21.74
C ASN A 278 1.10 -11.46 20.92
N GLU A 279 1.93 -11.91 19.98
CA GLU A 279 1.56 -12.94 19.02
C GLU A 279 2.77 -13.76 18.60
N ILE A 280 2.51 -15.02 18.24
CA ILE A 280 3.47 -15.92 17.62
C ILE A 280 2.90 -16.28 16.23
N SER A 281 3.68 -16.06 15.20
CA SER A 281 3.27 -16.37 13.82
C SER A 281 2.86 -17.85 13.69
N TRP A 282 1.73 -18.10 13.02
CA TRP A 282 1.25 -19.45 12.71
C TRP A 282 2.04 -20.12 11.57
N VAL A 283 2.77 -19.32 10.80
CA VAL A 283 3.48 -19.77 9.61
C VAL A 283 4.94 -19.42 9.76
N SER A 284 5.82 -20.37 9.42
CA SER A 284 7.25 -20.13 9.34
C SER A 284 7.58 -19.09 8.28
N SER A 285 8.62 -18.30 8.48
CA SER A 285 9.13 -17.33 7.52
C SER A 285 9.69 -17.98 6.24
N ASP A 286 10.10 -19.26 6.32
CA ASP A 286 10.54 -20.07 5.20
C ASP A 286 9.85 -21.44 5.29
N MET A 287 9.21 -21.88 4.20
CA MET A 287 8.53 -23.17 4.09
C MET A 287 9.38 -24.22 3.38
N SER A 288 10.62 -23.92 3.03
CA SER A 288 11.54 -24.86 2.39
C SER A 288 11.99 -25.93 3.37
N VAL A 289 11.91 -27.20 2.99
CA VAL A 289 12.38 -28.33 3.80
C VAL A 289 13.91 -28.29 4.00
N SER A 290 14.62 -27.59 3.14
CA SER A 290 16.08 -27.48 3.16
C SER A 290 16.61 -26.44 4.15
N ASN A 291 15.76 -25.53 4.62
CA ASN A 291 16.14 -24.43 5.49
C ASN A 291 15.55 -24.60 6.88
N PRO A 292 16.23 -24.10 7.93
CA PRO A 292 15.67 -24.07 9.28
C PRO A 292 14.39 -23.24 9.34
N SER A 293 13.37 -23.73 10.05
CA SER A 293 12.10 -23.02 10.26
C SER A 293 12.20 -21.98 11.35
N TYR A 294 11.91 -20.73 11.01
CA TYR A 294 11.81 -19.62 11.96
C TYR A 294 10.39 -19.07 12.02
N TYR A 295 9.90 -18.87 13.23
CA TYR A 295 8.62 -18.24 13.50
C TYR A 295 8.84 -16.83 14.03
N THR A 296 8.02 -15.88 13.61
CA THR A 296 8.11 -14.52 14.13
C THR A 296 7.32 -14.41 15.43
N VAL A 297 8.00 -14.03 16.51
CA VAL A 297 7.38 -13.65 17.79
C VAL A 297 7.31 -12.13 17.83
N GLU A 298 6.12 -11.58 18.05
CA GLU A 298 5.90 -10.15 18.23
C GLU A 298 5.79 -9.79 19.70
N LEU A 299 6.63 -8.86 20.13
CA LEU A 299 6.60 -8.29 21.47
C LEU A 299 6.01 -6.88 21.40
N THR A 300 5.02 -6.57 22.23
CA THR A 300 4.54 -5.20 22.43
C THR A 300 5.36 -4.53 23.52
N VAL A 301 5.93 -3.37 23.23
CA VAL A 301 6.76 -2.59 24.17
C VAL A 301 6.22 -1.16 24.25
N PRO A 302 5.84 -0.66 25.42
CA PRO A 302 5.47 0.74 25.61
C PRO A 302 6.65 1.68 25.28
N ASN A 303 6.35 2.78 24.58
CA ASN A 303 7.36 3.74 24.12
C ASN A 303 6.93 5.20 24.34
N PRO A 304 6.49 5.59 25.55
CA PRO A 304 5.96 6.93 25.81
C PRO A 304 6.99 8.04 25.58
N GLY A 305 8.28 7.75 25.75
CA GLY A 305 9.38 8.69 25.49
C GLY A 305 9.85 8.71 24.04
N LEU A 306 9.27 7.91 23.13
CA LEU A 306 9.64 7.78 21.71
C LEU A 306 11.13 7.46 21.48
N GLU A 307 11.76 6.80 22.45
CA GLU A 307 13.18 6.43 22.39
C GLU A 307 13.41 5.25 21.43
N LEU A 308 12.42 4.34 21.35
CA LEU A 308 12.46 3.18 20.47
C LEU A 308 12.06 3.59 19.05
N LYS A 309 13.05 3.67 18.18
CA LYS A 309 12.84 4.01 16.78
C LYS A 309 12.70 2.75 15.92
N PRO A 310 11.78 2.71 14.96
CA PRO A 310 11.70 1.60 14.01
C PRO A 310 13.04 1.34 13.32
N GLY A 311 13.40 0.06 13.18
CA GLY A 311 14.69 -0.37 12.65
C GLY A 311 15.78 -0.59 13.69
N CYS A 312 15.63 -0.12 14.94
CA CYS A 312 16.57 -0.41 16.00
C CYS A 312 16.64 -1.92 16.28
N LYS A 313 17.87 -2.40 16.54
CA LYS A 313 18.11 -3.77 17.01
C LYS A 313 17.66 -3.88 18.47
N ALA A 314 16.98 -4.97 18.79
CA ALA A 314 16.52 -5.29 20.13
C ALA A 314 16.97 -6.70 20.52
N VAL A 315 17.35 -6.89 21.77
CA VAL A 315 17.75 -8.19 22.33
C VAL A 315 16.72 -8.56 23.39
N GLY A 316 15.92 -9.57 23.12
CA GLY A 316 14.92 -10.09 24.06
C GLY A 316 15.48 -11.21 24.92
N ARG A 317 15.28 -11.12 26.23
CA ARG A 317 15.59 -12.19 27.22
C ARG A 317 14.29 -12.87 27.62
N PHE A 318 14.03 -14.03 27.05
CA PHE A 318 12.86 -14.85 27.35
C PHE A 318 13.18 -15.71 28.59
N LYS A 319 12.29 -15.72 29.57
CA LYS A 319 12.40 -16.64 30.69
C LYS A 319 12.10 -18.05 30.20
N GLY A 320 13.06 -18.95 30.23
CA GLY A 320 12.86 -20.34 29.83
C GLY A 320 11.77 -20.95 30.69
N SER A 321 10.71 -21.46 30.08
CA SER A 321 9.79 -22.37 30.73
C SER A 321 10.53 -23.68 30.99
N ARG A 322 10.65 -24.12 32.26
CA ARG A 322 11.07 -25.48 32.61
C ARG A 322 9.92 -26.44 32.33
#